data_b4cccb9aecd3930baf8f3c7ede56057c
#
_entry.id   b4cccb9aecd3930baf8f3c7ede56057c
#
_cell.length_a   1.000
_cell.length_b   1.000
_cell.length_c   1.000
_cell.angle_alpha   90.00
_cell.angle_beta   90.00
_cell.angle_gamma   90.00
#
_symmetry.space_group_name_H-M   'P 1'
#
loop_
_entity.id
_entity.type
_entity.pdbx_description
1 polymer ?
#
loop_
_entity_poly.entity_id
_entity_poly.type
_entity_poly.pdbx_seq_one_letter_code
_entity_poly.pdbx_strand_id
1 'polypeptide(L)'
;MIDNQITGNILLVEDEENLHATLKLNLELNGYTVTSAFTGNEALKATQDEYFDLIIMDIMLPELDGISVTENIRLKQNEVPILIVSAKNEGKDRVLGLRKGADDYLVKPFNLDELLLRVEKLIHKNKRIL
;
A
#
# COMPACT_ATOMS: atom_id res chain seq x y z
N MET A 1 -28.63 4.86 1.47
CA MET A 1 -27.95 4.84 1.19
C MET A 1 -26.83 4.72 1.62
N ILE A 2 -26.21 4.50 1.54
CA ILE A 2 -25.27 4.26 1.90
C ILE A 2 -24.19 4.87 1.90
N ASP A 3 -24.06 5.65 2.40
CA ASP A 3 -23.08 6.47 2.42
C ASP A 3 -22.10 6.18 3.44
N ASN A 4 -22.10 5.08 4.11
CA ASN A 4 -21.10 4.64 5.07
C ASN A 4 -19.92 3.99 4.39
N GLN A 5 -19.95 3.94 3.08
CA GLN A 5 -18.88 3.30 2.33
C GLN A 5 -17.61 4.13 2.44
N ILE A 6 -16.52 3.48 2.83
CA ILE A 6 -15.21 4.13 2.88
C ILE A 6 -14.63 4.18 1.48
N THR A 7 -14.21 5.35 1.06
CA THR A 7 -13.58 5.54 -0.24
C THR A 7 -12.21 6.15 -0.04
N GLY A 8 -11.40 6.18 -1.08
CA GLY A 8 -10.09 6.80 -1.02
C GLY A 8 -9.26 6.50 -2.25
N ASN A 9 -8.16 7.21 -2.36
CA ASN A 9 -7.21 7.03 -3.45
C ASN A 9 -6.06 6.17 -2.95
N ILE A 10 -5.84 5.04 -3.61
CA ILE A 10 -4.82 4.07 -3.24
C ILE A 10 -3.73 4.04 -4.30
N LEU A 11 -2.48 4.10 -3.87
CA LEU A 11 -1.35 3.82 -4.74
C LEU A 11 -1.00 2.35 -4.58
N LEU A 12 -1.09 1.58 -5.66
CA LEU A 12 -0.77 0.16 -5.65
C LEU A 12 0.59 -0.05 -6.34
N VAL A 13 1.56 -0.51 -5.57
CA VAL A 13 2.93 -0.70 -6.06
C VAL A 13 3.22 -2.19 -6.06
N GLU A 14 3.12 -2.79 -7.23
CA GLU A 14 3.26 -4.24 -7.42
C GLU A 14 3.72 -4.48 -8.86
N ASP A 15 4.82 -5.19 -9.05
CA ASP A 15 5.35 -5.41 -10.40
C ASP A 15 4.86 -6.69 -11.08
N GLU A 16 4.25 -7.62 -10.33
CA GLU A 16 3.71 -8.83 -10.92
C GLU A 16 2.35 -8.51 -11.55
N GLU A 17 2.27 -8.60 -12.88
CA GLU A 17 1.14 -8.06 -13.62
C GLU A 17 -0.21 -8.67 -13.25
N ASN A 18 -0.26 -9.99 -13.09
CA ASN A 18 -1.53 -10.66 -12.80
C ASN A 18 -2.04 -10.31 -11.40
N LEU A 19 -1.14 -10.29 -10.43
CA LEU A 19 -1.52 -9.90 -9.07
C LEU A 19 -1.93 -8.45 -9.02
N HIS A 20 -1.18 -7.58 -9.71
CA HIS A 20 -1.50 -6.15 -9.79
C HIS A 20 -2.93 -5.95 -10.33
N ALA A 21 -3.23 -6.61 -11.46
CA ALA A 21 -4.55 -6.48 -12.07
C ALA A 21 -5.66 -6.99 -11.15
N THR A 22 -5.43 -8.12 -10.48
CA THR A 22 -6.42 -8.69 -9.57
C THR A 22 -6.67 -7.77 -8.38
N LEU A 23 -5.62 -7.25 -7.78
CA LEU A 23 -5.76 -6.33 -6.65
C LEU A 23 -6.46 -5.05 -7.07
N LYS A 24 -6.05 -4.48 -8.20
CA LYS A 24 -6.67 -3.25 -8.69
C LYS A 24 -8.17 -3.44 -8.92
N LEU A 25 -8.54 -4.53 -9.60
CA LEU A 25 -9.95 -4.80 -9.87
C LEU A 25 -10.76 -4.88 -8.57
N ASN A 26 -10.25 -5.65 -7.60
CA ASN A 26 -10.98 -5.83 -6.35
C ASN A 26 -11.07 -4.57 -5.51
N LEU A 27 -10.01 -3.78 -5.52
CA LEU A 27 -10.04 -2.49 -4.82
C LEU A 27 -11.05 -1.55 -5.46
N GLU A 28 -11.07 -1.49 -6.80
CA GLU A 28 -12.03 -0.64 -7.51
C GLU A 28 -13.46 -1.10 -7.30
N LEU A 29 -13.68 -2.42 -7.25
CA LEU A 29 -15.01 -2.96 -6.96
C LEU A 29 -15.48 -2.58 -5.55
N ASN A 30 -14.56 -2.31 -4.66
CA ASN A 30 -14.88 -1.87 -3.30
C ASN A 30 -14.97 -0.34 -3.16
N GLY A 31 -14.89 0.38 -4.26
CA GLY A 31 -15.14 1.82 -4.27
C GLY A 31 -13.90 2.69 -4.21
N TYR A 32 -12.71 2.11 -4.22
CA TYR A 32 -11.47 2.89 -4.18
C TYR A 32 -11.03 3.29 -5.58
N THR A 33 -10.30 4.39 -5.67
CA THR A 33 -9.62 4.79 -6.89
C THR A 33 -8.17 4.31 -6.76
N VAL A 34 -7.65 3.67 -7.81
CA VAL A 34 -6.31 3.06 -7.75
C VAL A 34 -5.40 3.68 -8.80
N THR A 35 -4.25 4.17 -8.34
CA THR A 35 -3.15 4.58 -9.21
C THR A 35 -2.10 3.48 -9.16
N SER A 36 -1.58 3.08 -10.31
CA SER A 36 -0.66 1.97 -10.42
C SER A 36 0.78 2.43 -10.52
N ALA A 37 1.67 1.73 -9.82
CA ALA A 37 3.11 1.85 -9.99
C ALA A 37 3.69 0.45 -10.05
N PHE A 38 4.65 0.24 -10.94
CA PHE A 38 5.25 -1.09 -11.15
C PHE A 38 6.70 -1.14 -10.70
N THR A 39 7.27 -0.01 -10.33
CA THR A 39 8.66 0.07 -9.84
C THR A 39 8.70 0.99 -8.63
N GLY A 40 9.78 0.89 -7.86
CA GLY A 40 9.97 1.79 -6.72
C GLY A 40 10.08 3.24 -7.12
N ASN A 41 10.74 3.51 -8.26
CA ASN A 41 10.88 4.89 -8.73
C ASN A 41 9.54 5.48 -9.18
N GLU A 42 8.69 4.68 -9.83
CA GLU A 42 7.34 5.13 -10.16
C GLU A 42 6.54 5.47 -8.91
N ALA A 43 6.71 4.66 -7.86
CA ALA A 43 6.00 4.91 -6.61
C ALA A 43 6.44 6.25 -5.99
N LEU A 44 7.74 6.52 -5.96
CA LEU A 44 8.23 7.78 -5.42
C LEU A 44 7.72 8.97 -6.20
N LYS A 45 7.74 8.86 -7.54
CA LYS A 45 7.22 9.94 -8.37
C LYS A 45 5.74 10.18 -8.11
N ALA A 46 4.95 9.10 -8.02
CA ALA A 46 3.52 9.24 -7.77
C ALA A 46 3.24 9.96 -6.45
N THR A 47 4.02 9.65 -5.40
CA THR A 47 3.79 10.29 -4.10
C THR A 47 4.20 11.77 -4.10
N GLN A 48 5.04 12.19 -5.04
CA GLN A 48 5.37 13.60 -5.20
C GLN A 48 4.28 14.35 -5.95
N ASP A 49 3.60 13.68 -6.87
CA ASP A 49 2.63 14.31 -7.76
C ASP A 49 1.20 14.29 -7.23
N GLU A 50 0.86 13.32 -6.38
CA GLU A 50 -0.52 13.13 -5.93
C GLU A 50 -0.58 12.82 -4.45
N TYR A 51 -1.76 13.07 -3.88
CA TYR A 51 -2.07 12.68 -2.51
C TYR A 51 -2.76 11.31 -2.53
N PHE A 52 -2.35 10.42 -1.61
CA PHE A 52 -2.98 9.11 -1.47
C PHE A 52 -3.46 8.91 -0.03
N ASP A 53 -4.53 8.13 0.10
CA ASP A 53 -5.05 7.75 1.40
C ASP A 53 -4.39 6.49 1.93
N LEU A 54 -3.76 5.71 1.04
CA LEU A 54 -3.08 4.47 1.40
C LEU A 54 -2.13 4.09 0.29
N ILE A 55 -1.00 3.50 0.65
CA ILE A 55 -0.09 2.86 -0.31
C ILE A 55 -0.04 1.38 0.03
N ILE A 56 -0.27 0.53 -0.98
CA ILE A 56 -0.04 -0.91 -0.88
C ILE A 56 1.28 -1.17 -1.62
N MET A 57 2.25 -1.75 -0.93
CA MET A 57 3.64 -1.78 -1.39
C MET A 57 4.24 -3.16 -1.28
N ASP A 58 4.71 -3.71 -2.41
CA ASP A 58 5.53 -4.91 -2.35
C ASP A 58 6.97 -4.51 -2.01
N ILE A 59 7.70 -5.41 -1.37
CA ILE A 59 9.12 -5.17 -1.10
C ILE A 59 9.95 -5.44 -2.33
N MET A 60 9.67 -6.54 -3.04
CA MET A 60 10.51 -6.99 -4.15
C MET A 60 10.13 -6.30 -5.45
N LEU A 61 10.58 -5.06 -5.58
CA LEU A 61 10.30 -4.22 -6.74
C LEU A 61 11.56 -3.99 -7.57
N PRO A 62 11.42 -3.77 -8.89
CA PRO A 62 12.56 -3.35 -9.70
C PRO A 62 13.01 -1.95 -9.29
N GLU A 63 14.26 -1.66 -9.55
CA GLU A 63 14.92 -0.36 -9.39
C GLU A 63 15.15 0.04 -7.95
N LEU A 64 14.11 0.08 -7.11
CA LEU A 64 14.23 0.45 -5.72
C LEU A 64 13.23 -0.37 -4.93
N ASP A 65 13.70 -1.13 -3.94
CA ASP A 65 12.82 -2.01 -3.18
C ASP A 65 11.82 -1.25 -2.31
N GLY A 66 10.76 -1.96 -1.91
CA GLY A 66 9.64 -1.31 -1.21
C GLY A 66 9.98 -0.78 0.18
N ILE A 67 10.95 -1.38 0.87
CA ILE A 67 11.37 -0.87 2.18
C ILE A 67 12.09 0.46 2.00
N SER A 68 12.97 0.54 0.98
CA SER A 68 13.66 1.78 0.67
C SER A 68 12.70 2.87 0.24
N VAL A 69 11.68 2.52 -0.55
CA VAL A 69 10.64 3.46 -0.95
C VAL A 69 9.91 3.99 0.29
N THR A 70 9.53 3.09 1.20
CA THR A 70 8.84 3.47 2.44
C THR A 70 9.68 4.45 3.24
N GLU A 71 10.96 4.14 3.40
CA GLU A 71 11.87 5.02 4.13
C GLU A 71 11.95 6.40 3.49
N ASN A 72 12.06 6.44 2.16
CA ASN A 72 12.13 7.71 1.44
C ASN A 72 10.86 8.54 1.60
N ILE A 73 9.70 7.88 1.58
CA ILE A 73 8.43 8.56 1.78
C ILE A 73 8.38 9.21 3.16
N ARG A 74 8.83 8.47 4.18
CA ARG A 74 8.84 8.98 5.56
C ARG A 74 9.85 10.12 5.75
N LEU A 75 11.00 10.03 5.09
CA LEU A 75 12.00 11.10 5.18
C LEU A 75 11.48 12.42 4.61
N LYS A 76 10.50 12.36 3.71
CA LYS A 76 9.87 13.56 3.16
C LYS A 76 8.67 14.00 4.00
N GLN A 77 8.54 13.45 5.20
CA GLN A 77 7.47 13.80 6.15
C GLN A 77 6.08 13.51 5.61
N ASN A 78 5.97 12.55 4.71
CA ASN A 78 4.68 12.08 4.21
C ASN A 78 4.23 10.94 5.11
N GLU A 79 3.10 11.12 5.79
CA GLU A 79 2.59 10.15 6.76
C GLU A 79 1.50 9.26 6.22
N VAL A 80 1.39 9.15 4.91
CA VAL A 80 0.38 8.29 4.28
C VAL A 80 0.50 6.86 4.84
N PRO A 81 -0.63 6.20 5.19
CA PRO A 81 -0.56 4.81 5.64
C PRO A 81 0.06 3.92 4.58
N ILE A 82 0.93 3.00 5.00
CA ILE A 82 1.59 2.07 4.09
C ILE A 82 1.37 0.65 4.58
N LEU A 83 0.79 -0.18 3.72
CA LEU A 83 0.62 -1.60 3.94
C LEU A 83 1.62 -2.33 3.05
N ILE A 84 2.59 -3.00 3.64
CA ILE A 84 3.51 -3.83 2.87
C ILE A 84 2.87 -5.19 2.64
N VAL A 85 2.93 -5.68 1.40
CA VAL A 85 2.42 -6.99 1.01
C VAL A 85 3.55 -7.70 0.30
N SER A 86 4.12 -8.75 0.89
CA SER A 86 5.32 -9.36 0.34
C SER A 86 5.42 -10.83 0.65
N ALA A 87 6.14 -11.56 -0.21
CA ALA A 87 6.47 -12.96 0.03
C ALA A 87 7.54 -13.12 1.11
N LYS A 88 8.23 -12.02 1.49
CA LYS A 88 9.25 -12.09 2.54
C LYS A 88 8.58 -12.20 3.89
N ASN A 89 8.70 -13.39 4.50
CA ASN A 89 7.97 -13.70 5.72
C ASN A 89 8.85 -13.92 6.94
N GLU A 90 10.15 -13.69 6.84
CA GLU A 90 11.00 -13.80 8.02
C GLU A 90 10.70 -12.66 8.98
N GLY A 91 10.78 -12.95 10.27
CA GLY A 91 10.49 -11.94 11.28
C GLY A 91 11.31 -10.68 11.12
N LYS A 92 12.59 -10.81 10.72
CA LYS A 92 13.46 -9.66 10.52
C LYS A 92 12.97 -8.74 9.40
N ASP A 93 12.37 -9.30 8.33
CA ASP A 93 11.85 -8.50 7.24
C ASP A 93 10.64 -7.69 7.67
N ARG A 94 9.77 -8.32 8.46
CA ARG A 94 8.60 -7.63 8.99
C ARG A 94 8.99 -6.50 9.94
N VAL A 95 9.91 -6.79 10.85
CA VAL A 95 10.38 -5.80 11.81
C VAL A 95 11.03 -4.63 11.08
N LEU A 96 11.87 -4.92 10.07
CA LEU A 96 12.53 -3.88 9.32
C LEU A 96 11.53 -2.99 8.59
N GLY A 97 10.53 -3.59 7.91
CA GLY A 97 9.52 -2.81 7.21
C GLY A 97 8.76 -1.89 8.16
N LEU A 98 8.37 -2.41 9.32
CA LEU A 98 7.65 -1.61 10.30
C LEU A 98 8.54 -0.51 10.89
N ARG A 99 9.81 -0.80 11.15
CA ARG A 99 10.75 0.20 11.66
C ARG A 99 11.00 1.32 10.66
N LYS A 100 11.00 1.00 9.37
CA LYS A 100 11.21 2.02 8.33
C LYS A 100 9.97 2.84 8.06
N GLY A 101 8.85 2.49 8.69
CA GLY A 101 7.68 3.35 8.68
C GLY A 101 6.40 2.76 8.13
N ALA A 102 6.39 1.47 7.79
CA ALA A 102 5.14 0.83 7.36
C ALA A 102 4.18 0.71 8.55
N ASP A 103 2.89 0.78 8.25
CA ASP A 103 1.85 0.69 9.27
C ASP A 103 1.39 -0.73 9.49
N ASP A 104 1.53 -1.59 8.49
CA ASP A 104 1.11 -2.98 8.60
C ASP A 104 1.87 -3.80 7.58
N TYR A 105 1.83 -5.13 7.73
CA TYR A 105 2.60 -6.04 6.90
C TYR A 105 1.78 -7.31 6.69
N LEU A 106 1.54 -7.67 5.44
CA LEU A 106 0.76 -8.86 5.08
C LEU A 106 1.62 -9.77 4.20
N VAL A 107 1.74 -11.03 4.58
CA VAL A 107 2.61 -11.99 3.90
C VAL A 107 1.85 -12.69 2.78
N LYS A 108 2.46 -12.80 1.60
CA LYS A 108 1.92 -13.59 0.49
C LYS A 108 2.21 -15.07 0.72
N PRO A 109 1.33 -15.98 0.32
CA PRO A 109 -0.01 -15.71 -0.20
C PRO A 109 -0.95 -15.27 0.92
N PHE A 110 -1.87 -14.38 0.59
CA PHE A 110 -2.79 -13.84 1.59
C PHE A 110 -4.24 -14.11 1.15
N ASN A 111 -5.15 -13.96 2.10
CA ASN A 111 -6.57 -14.01 1.83
C ASN A 111 -7.02 -12.64 1.36
N LEU A 112 -7.73 -12.57 0.23
CA LEU A 112 -8.15 -11.30 -0.33
C LEU A 112 -9.05 -10.53 0.64
N ASP A 113 -9.95 -11.23 1.33
CA ASP A 113 -10.81 -10.57 2.30
C ASP A 113 -10.02 -9.96 3.44
N GLU A 114 -8.93 -10.60 3.85
CA GLU A 114 -8.06 -10.05 4.87
C GLU A 114 -7.37 -8.79 4.37
N LEU A 115 -6.88 -8.80 3.14
CA LEU A 115 -6.27 -7.60 2.56
C LEU A 115 -7.26 -6.45 2.57
N LEU A 116 -8.47 -6.69 2.07
CA LEU A 116 -9.49 -5.65 1.97
C LEU A 116 -9.88 -5.10 3.35
N LEU A 117 -9.92 -5.96 4.36
CA LEU A 117 -10.22 -5.51 5.71
C LEU A 117 -9.11 -4.61 6.26
N ARG A 118 -7.84 -4.96 6.02
CA ARG A 118 -6.70 -4.14 6.47
C ARG A 118 -6.69 -2.80 5.75
N VAL A 119 -6.99 -2.80 4.45
CA VAL A 119 -7.12 -1.57 3.66
C VAL A 119 -8.16 -0.66 4.27
N GLU A 120 -9.34 -1.20 4.53
CA GLU A 120 -10.43 -0.43 5.10
C GLU A 120 -10.04 0.18 6.45
N LYS A 121 -9.41 -0.62 7.30
CA LYS A 121 -9.01 -0.14 8.63
C LYS A 121 -7.96 0.95 8.56
N LEU A 122 -6.98 0.82 7.68
CA LEU A 122 -5.92 1.81 7.57
C LEU A 122 -6.45 3.14 7.03
N ILE A 123 -7.31 3.09 6.01
CA ILE A 123 -7.90 4.30 5.46
C ILE A 123 -8.84 4.95 6.48
N HIS A 124 -9.65 4.14 7.15
CA HIS A 124 -10.60 4.65 8.14
C HIS A 124 -9.86 5.32 9.31
N LYS A 125 -8.82 4.68 9.80
CA LYS A 125 -8.03 5.23 10.90
C LYS A 125 -7.41 6.57 10.50
N ASN A 126 -6.85 6.65 9.30
CA ASN A 126 -6.23 7.88 8.82
C ASN A 126 -7.26 9.01 8.71
N LYS A 127 -8.44 8.72 8.19
CA LYS A 127 -9.47 9.73 8.01
C LYS A 127 -10.10 10.19 9.33
N ARG A 128 -10.08 9.34 10.33
CA ARG A 128 -10.66 9.69 11.63
C ARG A 128 -9.86 10.75 12.38
N ILE A 129 -8.63 10.96 11.99
CA ILE A 129 -7.80 11.97 12.62
C ILE A 129 -8.29 13.38 12.25
N LEU A 130 -8.98 13.49 11.14
CA LEU A 130 -9.53 14.76 10.74
C LEU A 130 -10.78 15.12 11.53
#